data_2021d7b491d55b973c33c0f40b891251
#
_entry.id   2021d7b491d55b973c33c0f40b891251
#
_cell.length_a   1.000
_cell.length_b   1.000
_cell.length_c   1.000
_cell.angle_alpha   90.00
_cell.angle_beta   90.00
_cell.angle_gamma   90.00
#
_symmetry.space_group_name_H-M   'P 1'
#
loop_
_entity.id
_entity.type
_entity.pdbx_description
1 polymer ?
#
loop_
_entity_poly.entity_id
_entity_poly.type
_entity_poly.pdbx_seq_one_letter_code
_entity_poly.pdbx_strand_id
1 'polypeptide(L)'
;MVNLLLLVLTDFVSSEKTKSIAVRWLKKEEPILEEEGKEELTFSQNGRRALIRKIWRSKDIPREVKVELLEAEIKGDESDDAEKLQAFCEAAQPIAEIKKAVFESTTDLKDKRSQHLRNSAMAGFWDSREREMLEEYVDKWFEIIIPTFKNGERRFAEAVFHNLKPSNVFKTPEMLAKYKTLQEKIGDDQKYLKKLLSDSIENLEAVLKQIELVQKDL
;
A
#
# COMPACT_ATOMS: atom_id res chain seq x y z
N MET A 1 -1.21 -20.48 -19.15
CA MET A 1 -1.04 -19.23 -19.92
C MET A 1 -2.07 -18.16 -19.50
N VAL A 2 -3.35 -18.48 -19.46
CA VAL A 2 -4.44 -17.54 -19.10
C VAL A 2 -4.23 -16.86 -17.73
N ASN A 3 -3.89 -17.62 -16.68
CA ASN A 3 -3.66 -17.06 -15.35
C ASN A 3 -2.50 -16.05 -15.29
N LEU A 4 -1.48 -16.22 -16.11
CA LEU A 4 -0.37 -15.28 -16.21
C LEU A 4 -0.82 -13.97 -16.88
N LEU A 5 -1.63 -14.08 -17.96
CA LEU A 5 -2.19 -12.91 -18.63
C LEU A 5 -3.08 -12.09 -17.70
N LEU A 6 -3.95 -12.73 -16.93
CA LEU A 6 -4.81 -12.06 -15.95
C LEU A 6 -4.02 -11.39 -14.83
N LEU A 7 -2.91 -12.00 -14.40
CA LEU A 7 -2.00 -11.39 -13.41
C LEU A 7 -1.34 -10.13 -13.99
N VAL A 8 -0.84 -10.22 -15.23
CA VAL A 8 -0.24 -9.07 -15.93
C VAL A 8 -1.27 -7.95 -16.12
N LEU A 9 -2.51 -8.27 -16.53
CA LEU A 9 -3.58 -7.27 -16.66
C LEU A 9 -3.85 -6.54 -15.33
N THR A 10 -3.81 -7.24 -14.20
CA THR A 10 -3.98 -6.55 -12.90
C THR A 10 -2.89 -5.52 -12.66
N ASP A 11 -1.66 -5.74 -13.09
CA ASP A 11 -0.55 -4.81 -12.90
C ASP A 11 -0.69 -3.54 -13.77
N PHE A 12 -1.31 -3.65 -14.94
CA PHE A 12 -1.59 -2.50 -15.82
C PHE A 12 -2.70 -1.58 -15.31
N VAL A 13 -3.52 -1.99 -14.34
CA VAL A 13 -4.57 -1.14 -13.75
C VAL A 13 -3.95 -0.12 -12.80
N SER A 14 -3.41 0.97 -13.35
CA SER A 14 -2.74 2.03 -12.58
C SER A 14 -3.37 3.41 -12.78
N SER A 15 -3.81 3.73 -14.01
CA SER A 15 -4.47 5.01 -14.32
C SER A 15 -5.96 4.98 -13.95
N GLU A 16 -6.59 6.15 -13.81
CA GLU A 16 -8.03 6.24 -13.55
C GLU A 16 -8.85 5.59 -14.69
N LYS A 17 -8.41 5.77 -15.94
CA LYS A 17 -9.03 5.11 -17.10
C LYS A 17 -9.00 3.58 -16.98
N THR A 18 -7.85 3.00 -16.65
CA THR A 18 -7.73 1.53 -16.51
C THR A 18 -8.47 0.99 -15.30
N LYS A 19 -8.60 1.75 -14.24
CA LYS A 19 -9.45 1.39 -13.08
C LYS A 19 -10.94 1.37 -13.44
N SER A 20 -11.41 2.32 -14.25
CA SER A 20 -12.80 2.33 -14.75
C SER A 20 -13.08 1.11 -15.63
N ILE A 21 -12.12 0.66 -16.45
CA ILE A 21 -12.21 -0.60 -17.21
C ILE A 21 -12.30 -1.80 -16.25
N ALA A 22 -11.44 -1.84 -15.22
CA ALA A 22 -11.46 -2.92 -14.23
C ALA A 22 -12.81 -3.01 -13.48
N VAL A 23 -13.49 -1.90 -13.23
CA VAL A 23 -14.87 -1.91 -12.68
C VAL A 23 -15.81 -2.68 -13.61
N ARG A 24 -15.79 -2.38 -14.93
CA ARG A 24 -16.65 -3.07 -15.90
C ARG A 24 -16.36 -4.57 -16.00
N TRP A 25 -15.08 -4.96 -15.95
CA TRP A 25 -14.69 -6.38 -15.88
C TRP A 25 -15.23 -7.08 -14.63
N LEU A 26 -15.11 -6.45 -13.46
CA LEU A 26 -15.60 -7.03 -12.20
C LEU A 26 -17.13 -7.11 -12.15
N LYS A 27 -17.83 -6.18 -12.78
CA LYS A 27 -19.30 -6.18 -12.92
C LYS A 27 -19.78 -7.06 -14.06
N LYS A 28 -18.89 -7.64 -14.85
CA LYS A 28 -19.19 -8.41 -16.07
C LYS A 28 -19.97 -7.60 -17.13
N GLU A 29 -19.77 -6.30 -17.16
CA GLU A 29 -20.35 -5.39 -18.16
C GLU A 29 -19.56 -5.43 -19.47
N GLU A 30 -18.32 -5.85 -19.41
CA GLU A 30 -17.41 -6.02 -20.54
C GLU A 30 -16.60 -7.33 -20.40
N PRO A 31 -16.40 -8.11 -21.46
CA PRO A 31 -15.50 -9.26 -21.43
C PRO A 31 -14.04 -8.78 -21.27
N ILE A 32 -13.22 -9.58 -20.60
CA ILE A 32 -11.79 -9.28 -20.45
C ILE A 32 -11.06 -9.39 -21.79
N LEU A 33 -11.45 -10.36 -22.59
CA LEU A 33 -11.01 -10.58 -23.99
C LEU A 33 -12.20 -11.11 -24.77
N GLU A 34 -12.39 -10.56 -25.98
CA GLU A 34 -13.33 -11.10 -26.95
C GLU A 34 -12.60 -12.12 -27.85
N GLU A 35 -12.81 -13.40 -27.60
CA GLU A 35 -12.41 -14.48 -28.52
C GLU A 35 -13.60 -15.34 -28.86
N GLU A 36 -14.00 -15.35 -30.14
CA GLU A 36 -15.11 -16.18 -30.63
C GLU A 36 -14.87 -17.67 -30.30
N GLY A 37 -15.84 -18.29 -29.64
CA GLY A 37 -15.85 -19.73 -29.34
C GLY A 37 -15.00 -20.18 -28.15
N LYS A 38 -14.44 -19.30 -27.34
CA LYS A 38 -13.72 -19.62 -26.10
C LYS A 38 -14.52 -19.26 -24.84
N GLU A 39 -14.23 -19.99 -23.75
CA GLU A 39 -14.81 -19.69 -22.44
C GLU A 39 -14.46 -18.26 -21.98
N GLU A 40 -15.41 -17.59 -21.38
CA GLU A 40 -15.23 -16.26 -20.82
C GLU A 40 -14.09 -16.27 -19.78
N LEU A 41 -13.11 -15.39 -19.97
CA LEU A 41 -12.01 -15.24 -19.02
C LEU A 41 -12.51 -14.56 -17.76
N THR A 42 -12.24 -15.17 -16.61
CA THR A 42 -12.59 -14.64 -15.31
C THR A 42 -11.36 -14.52 -14.41
N PHE A 43 -11.28 -13.45 -13.62
CA PHE A 43 -10.22 -13.31 -12.62
C PHE A 43 -10.40 -14.34 -11.50
N SER A 44 -9.30 -14.90 -11.03
CA SER A 44 -9.27 -15.62 -9.75
C SER A 44 -9.68 -14.70 -8.61
N GLN A 45 -10.06 -15.25 -7.47
CA GLN A 45 -10.37 -14.45 -6.27
C GLN A 45 -9.23 -13.47 -5.93
N ASN A 46 -7.98 -13.92 -5.95
CA ASN A 46 -6.83 -13.06 -5.70
C ASN A 46 -6.71 -11.95 -6.75
N GLY A 47 -6.98 -12.22 -8.02
CA GLY A 47 -7.00 -11.22 -9.09
C GLY A 47 -8.08 -10.17 -8.88
N ARG A 48 -9.31 -10.58 -8.55
CA ARG A 48 -10.42 -9.66 -8.24
C ARG A 48 -10.08 -8.78 -7.03
N ARG A 49 -9.55 -9.36 -5.95
CA ARG A 49 -9.13 -8.62 -4.76
C ARG A 49 -8.01 -7.64 -5.04
N ALA A 50 -7.07 -7.99 -5.90
CA ALA A 50 -6.01 -7.09 -6.35
C ALA A 50 -6.58 -5.88 -7.13
N LEU A 51 -7.54 -6.10 -8.02
CA LEU A 51 -8.25 -5.03 -8.74
C LEU A 51 -9.04 -4.14 -7.78
N ILE A 52 -9.78 -4.71 -6.84
CA ILE A 52 -10.55 -3.97 -5.83
C ILE A 52 -9.62 -3.04 -5.03
N ARG A 53 -8.45 -3.53 -4.57
CA ARG A 53 -7.47 -2.69 -3.87
C ARG A 53 -7.01 -1.50 -4.72
N LYS A 54 -6.84 -1.67 -6.03
CA LYS A 54 -6.46 -0.58 -6.94
C LYS A 54 -7.61 0.40 -7.19
N ILE A 55 -8.84 -0.11 -7.32
CA ILE A 55 -10.05 0.69 -7.51
C ILE A 55 -10.30 1.59 -6.28
N TRP A 56 -10.09 1.08 -5.07
CA TRP A 56 -10.29 1.87 -3.85
C TRP A 56 -9.37 3.08 -3.71
N ARG A 57 -8.22 3.06 -4.37
CA ARG A 57 -7.28 4.19 -4.47
C ARG A 57 -7.66 5.22 -5.54
N SER A 58 -8.76 5.02 -6.27
CA SER A 58 -9.22 5.97 -7.28
C SER A 58 -9.87 7.19 -6.64
N LYS A 59 -9.63 8.38 -7.22
CA LYS A 59 -10.35 9.61 -6.88
C LYS A 59 -11.65 9.75 -7.69
N ASP A 60 -11.70 9.14 -8.89
CA ASP A 60 -12.76 9.35 -9.87
C ASP A 60 -13.89 8.31 -9.77
N ILE A 61 -13.63 7.15 -9.18
CA ILE A 61 -14.66 6.11 -9.01
C ILE A 61 -15.50 6.43 -7.77
N PRO A 62 -16.84 6.55 -7.91
CA PRO A 62 -17.73 6.82 -6.79
C PRO A 62 -17.60 5.80 -5.67
N ARG A 63 -17.78 6.26 -4.44
CA ARG A 63 -17.65 5.40 -3.25
C ARG A 63 -18.65 4.25 -3.27
N GLU A 64 -19.87 4.50 -3.73
CA GLU A 64 -20.95 3.52 -3.82
C GLU A 64 -20.54 2.33 -4.70
N VAL A 65 -19.88 2.59 -5.83
CA VAL A 65 -19.35 1.55 -6.73
C VAL A 65 -18.24 0.74 -6.05
N LYS A 66 -17.37 1.40 -5.30
CA LYS A 66 -16.29 0.73 -4.56
C LYS A 66 -16.85 -0.18 -3.47
N VAL A 67 -17.86 0.30 -2.73
CA VAL A 67 -18.54 -0.47 -1.68
C VAL A 67 -19.26 -1.67 -2.28
N GLU A 68 -20.04 -1.48 -3.36
CA GLU A 68 -20.71 -2.56 -4.08
C GLU A 68 -19.76 -3.69 -4.48
N LEU A 69 -18.61 -3.34 -5.08
CA LEU A 69 -17.60 -4.33 -5.51
C LEU A 69 -16.95 -5.06 -4.34
N LEU A 70 -16.66 -4.36 -3.24
CA LEU A 70 -16.08 -4.96 -2.04
C LEU A 70 -17.09 -5.92 -1.38
N GLU A 71 -18.31 -5.47 -1.16
CA GLU A 71 -19.38 -6.28 -0.55
C GLU A 71 -19.68 -7.53 -1.38
N ALA A 72 -19.73 -7.39 -2.71
CA ALA A 72 -19.92 -8.53 -3.60
C ALA A 72 -18.78 -9.56 -3.50
N GLU A 73 -17.53 -9.11 -3.36
CA GLU A 73 -16.35 -9.99 -3.27
C GLU A 73 -16.25 -10.70 -1.92
N ILE A 74 -16.65 -10.05 -0.81
CA ILE A 74 -16.55 -10.64 0.53
C ILE A 74 -17.84 -11.32 0.98
N LYS A 75 -18.90 -11.27 0.19
CA LYS A 75 -20.21 -11.85 0.53
C LYS A 75 -20.08 -13.33 0.83
N GLY A 76 -20.39 -13.71 2.08
CA GLY A 76 -20.32 -15.11 2.55
C GLY A 76 -18.90 -15.61 2.80
N ASP A 77 -17.90 -14.74 2.74
CA ASP A 77 -16.51 -15.06 3.09
C ASP A 77 -16.21 -14.57 4.52
N GLU A 78 -16.20 -15.48 5.48
CA GLU A 78 -15.89 -15.21 6.89
C GLU A 78 -14.40 -15.35 7.21
N SER A 79 -13.53 -15.40 6.20
CA SER A 79 -12.10 -15.57 6.39
C SER A 79 -11.41 -14.26 6.81
N ASP A 80 -10.28 -14.40 7.50
CA ASP A 80 -9.38 -13.30 7.81
C ASP A 80 -8.99 -12.48 6.55
N ASP A 81 -9.00 -13.10 5.37
CA ASP A 81 -8.61 -12.43 4.13
C ASP A 81 -9.67 -11.46 3.62
N ALA A 82 -10.97 -11.71 3.92
CA ALA A 82 -12.06 -10.77 3.68
C ALA A 82 -11.91 -9.52 4.59
N GLU A 83 -11.68 -9.74 5.89
CA GLU A 83 -11.45 -8.64 6.85
C GLU A 83 -10.21 -7.82 6.51
N LYS A 84 -9.12 -8.47 6.11
CA LYS A 84 -7.89 -7.80 5.65
C LYS A 84 -8.12 -6.97 4.39
N LEU A 85 -8.92 -7.49 3.42
CA LEU A 85 -9.28 -6.74 2.23
C LEU A 85 -10.06 -5.48 2.59
N GLN A 86 -11.05 -5.60 3.47
CA GLN A 86 -11.84 -4.47 3.93
C GLN A 86 -10.96 -3.42 4.63
N ALA A 87 -10.12 -3.83 5.59
CA ALA A 87 -9.23 -2.93 6.31
C ALA A 87 -8.27 -2.18 5.37
N PHE A 88 -7.74 -2.87 4.35
CA PHE A 88 -6.92 -2.24 3.31
C PHE A 88 -7.72 -1.21 2.51
N CYS A 89 -8.90 -1.58 2.03
CA CYS A 89 -9.74 -0.73 1.19
C CYS A 89 -10.17 0.55 1.93
N GLU A 90 -10.59 0.43 3.17
CA GLU A 90 -10.95 1.58 4.00
C GLU A 90 -9.78 2.55 4.17
N ALA A 91 -8.57 2.04 4.41
CA ALA A 91 -7.36 2.84 4.58
C ALA A 91 -6.82 3.43 3.26
N ALA A 92 -7.13 2.81 2.13
CA ALA A 92 -6.62 3.21 0.81
C ALA A 92 -7.36 4.40 0.20
N GLN A 93 -8.44 4.88 0.83
CA GLN A 93 -9.21 6.01 0.32
C GLN A 93 -8.35 7.29 0.28
N PRO A 94 -8.41 8.07 -0.83
CA PRO A 94 -7.67 9.32 -0.98
C PRO A 94 -8.36 10.49 -0.26
N ILE A 95 -8.58 10.35 1.04
CA ILE A 95 -9.30 11.29 1.91
C ILE A 95 -8.43 11.60 3.12
N ALA A 96 -8.11 12.88 3.35
CA ALA A 96 -7.18 13.32 4.38
C ALA A 96 -7.58 12.88 5.79
N GLU A 97 -8.86 12.98 6.13
CA GLU A 97 -9.39 12.57 7.45
C GLU A 97 -9.23 11.07 7.67
N ILE A 98 -9.39 10.26 6.62
CA ILE A 98 -9.19 8.80 6.68
C ILE A 98 -7.71 8.50 6.86
N LYS A 99 -6.83 9.14 6.09
CA LYS A 99 -5.37 8.96 6.24
C LYS A 99 -4.91 9.32 7.65
N LYS A 100 -5.41 10.42 8.21
CA LYS A 100 -5.14 10.81 9.59
C LYS A 100 -5.57 9.72 10.57
N ALA A 101 -6.83 9.30 10.52
CA ALA A 101 -7.38 8.28 11.41
C ALA A 101 -6.62 6.94 11.29
N VAL A 102 -6.25 6.54 10.08
CA VAL A 102 -5.46 5.32 9.83
C VAL A 102 -4.08 5.43 10.43
N PHE A 103 -3.35 6.54 10.21
CA PHE A 103 -2.01 6.72 10.77
C PHE A 103 -2.06 6.69 12.31
N GLU A 104 -2.93 7.50 12.92
CA GLU A 104 -3.08 7.57 14.37
C GLU A 104 -3.44 6.21 14.98
N SER A 105 -4.46 5.54 14.44
CA SER A 105 -4.91 4.26 15.00
C SER A 105 -3.92 3.12 14.77
N THR A 106 -3.26 3.05 13.60
CA THR A 106 -2.32 1.96 13.32
C THR A 106 -0.98 2.11 14.04
N THR A 107 -0.63 3.31 14.46
CA THR A 107 0.58 3.60 15.26
C THR A 107 0.35 3.62 16.78
N ASP A 108 -0.90 3.59 17.23
CA ASP A 108 -1.24 3.50 18.65
C ASP A 108 -0.89 2.13 19.22
N LEU A 109 -0.01 2.10 20.23
CA LEU A 109 0.37 0.87 20.96
C LEU A 109 -0.80 0.25 21.71
N LYS A 110 -1.86 1.00 21.99
CA LYS A 110 -3.06 0.54 22.72
C LYS A 110 -4.14 0.00 21.81
N ASP A 111 -3.98 0.08 20.50
CA ASP A 111 -4.95 -0.47 19.53
C ASP A 111 -5.09 -1.98 19.72
N LYS A 112 -6.34 -2.43 19.93
CA LYS A 112 -6.68 -3.82 20.21
C LYS A 112 -6.97 -4.66 18.96
N ARG A 113 -6.96 -4.05 17.77
CA ARG A 113 -7.16 -4.81 16.52
C ARG A 113 -6.05 -5.84 16.35
N SER A 114 -6.38 -6.94 15.67
CA SER A 114 -5.38 -7.95 15.34
C SER A 114 -4.23 -7.36 14.54
N GLN A 115 -3.02 -7.90 14.73
CA GLN A 115 -1.83 -7.41 13.98
C GLN A 115 -2.03 -7.51 12.47
N HIS A 116 -2.76 -8.52 11.98
CA HIS A 116 -3.04 -8.71 10.56
C HIS A 116 -3.94 -7.60 9.99
N LEU A 117 -4.96 -7.17 10.71
CA LEU A 117 -5.82 -6.05 10.30
C LEU A 117 -5.06 -4.72 10.30
N ARG A 118 -4.24 -4.48 11.33
CA ARG A 118 -3.37 -3.30 11.40
C ARG A 118 -2.39 -3.26 10.22
N ASN A 119 -1.75 -4.38 9.90
CA ASN A 119 -0.84 -4.48 8.76
C ASN A 119 -1.55 -4.18 7.42
N SER A 120 -2.77 -4.68 7.25
CA SER A 120 -3.55 -4.44 6.05
C SER A 120 -3.95 -2.97 5.91
N ALA A 121 -4.36 -2.32 7.00
CA ALA A 121 -4.65 -0.89 7.01
C ALA A 121 -3.38 -0.06 6.70
N MET A 122 -2.25 -0.36 7.33
CA MET A 122 -0.97 0.30 7.02
C MET A 122 -0.56 0.12 5.55
N ALA A 123 -0.78 -1.06 4.95
CA ALA A 123 -0.46 -1.32 3.55
C ALA A 123 -1.36 -0.51 2.57
N GLY A 124 -2.56 -0.11 3.00
CA GLY A 124 -3.45 0.79 2.26
C GLY A 124 -3.06 2.27 2.36
N PHE A 125 -2.20 2.64 3.32
CA PHE A 125 -1.95 4.04 3.66
C PHE A 125 -1.26 4.83 2.55
N TRP A 126 -0.11 4.35 2.02
CA TRP A 126 0.69 5.06 1.05
C TRP A 126 0.21 4.89 -0.39
N ASP A 127 0.13 6.01 -1.13
CA ASP A 127 -0.05 6.03 -2.58
C ASP A 127 0.82 7.13 -3.20
N SER A 128 1.62 6.80 -4.21
CA SER A 128 2.52 7.76 -4.87
C SER A 128 1.80 8.90 -5.60
N ARG A 129 0.51 8.74 -5.87
CA ARG A 129 -0.35 9.77 -6.49
C ARG A 129 -0.92 10.78 -5.48
N GLU A 130 -0.70 10.55 -4.18
CA GLU A 130 -1.22 11.35 -3.07
C GLU A 130 -0.08 12.00 -2.26
N ARG A 131 1.07 12.22 -2.90
CA ARG A 131 2.29 12.68 -2.22
C ARG A 131 2.07 13.95 -1.40
N GLU A 132 1.40 14.95 -1.97
CA GLU A 132 1.13 16.22 -1.29
C GLU A 132 0.34 16.03 0.01
N MET A 133 -0.72 15.20 -0.02
CA MET A 133 -1.54 14.89 1.17
C MET A 133 -0.74 14.08 2.20
N LEU A 134 0.18 13.23 1.76
CA LEU A 134 0.90 12.28 2.61
C LEU A 134 2.22 12.85 3.15
N GLU A 135 2.66 14.00 2.67
CA GLU A 135 3.94 14.60 3.04
C GLU A 135 4.04 14.90 4.55
N GLU A 136 2.95 15.34 5.17
CA GLU A 136 2.91 15.60 6.62
C GLU A 136 3.23 14.37 7.48
N TYR A 137 3.00 13.15 6.94
CA TYR A 137 3.25 11.89 7.68
C TYR A 137 4.71 11.44 7.58
N VAL A 138 5.51 12.09 6.74
CA VAL A 138 6.95 11.82 6.67
C VAL A 138 7.59 12.13 8.01
N ASP A 139 7.48 13.35 8.48
CA ASP A 139 8.10 13.77 9.75
C ASP A 139 7.49 13.06 10.94
N LYS A 140 6.17 12.86 10.96
CA LYS A 140 5.47 12.06 11.99
C LYS A 140 6.05 10.64 12.10
N TRP A 141 6.38 9.98 10.97
CA TRP A 141 7.00 8.66 11.01
C TRP A 141 8.40 8.70 11.62
N PHE A 142 9.23 9.72 11.28
CA PHE A 142 10.56 9.88 11.87
C PHE A 142 10.51 10.16 13.38
N GLU A 143 9.47 10.83 13.85
CA GLU A 143 9.26 11.09 15.27
C GLU A 143 8.89 9.83 16.07
N ILE A 144 8.04 8.98 15.49
CA ILE A 144 7.49 7.83 16.22
C ILE A 144 8.35 6.58 16.15
N ILE A 145 9.23 6.42 15.14
CA ILE A 145 9.83 5.10 14.88
C ILE A 145 10.76 4.63 15.99
N ILE A 146 11.60 5.50 16.54
CA ILE A 146 12.47 5.16 17.69
C ILE A 146 11.63 4.78 18.91
N PRO A 147 10.66 5.62 19.39
CA PRO A 147 9.76 5.24 20.46
C PRO A 147 9.01 3.92 20.23
N THR A 148 8.59 3.67 18.99
CA THR A 148 7.88 2.42 18.65
C THR A 148 8.77 1.18 18.84
N PHE A 149 10.03 1.24 18.44
CA PHE A 149 10.99 0.14 18.68
C PHE A 149 11.41 0.00 20.14
N LYS A 150 11.34 1.08 20.90
CA LYS A 150 11.71 1.06 22.35
C LYS A 150 10.58 0.53 23.23
N ASN A 151 9.32 0.88 22.92
CA ASN A 151 8.18 0.67 23.80
C ASN A 151 7.17 -0.36 23.26
N GLY A 152 7.23 -0.69 21.97
CA GLY A 152 6.31 -1.60 21.31
C GLY A 152 6.84 -3.02 21.25
N GLU A 153 5.93 -3.95 20.97
CA GLU A 153 6.32 -5.31 20.62
C GLU A 153 7.09 -5.32 19.29
N ARG A 154 8.09 -6.18 19.19
CA ARG A 154 8.96 -6.25 18.01
C ARG A 154 8.19 -6.40 16.70
N ARG A 155 7.21 -7.32 16.63
CA ARG A 155 6.41 -7.56 15.43
C ARG A 155 5.61 -6.33 15.01
N PHE A 156 5.11 -5.60 15.97
CA PHE A 156 4.40 -4.35 15.72
C PHE A 156 5.35 -3.27 15.17
N ALA A 157 6.51 -3.07 15.81
CA ALA A 157 7.50 -2.10 15.38
C ALA A 157 8.02 -2.38 13.96
N GLU A 158 8.27 -3.66 13.63
CA GLU A 158 8.60 -4.10 12.27
C GLU A 158 7.48 -3.75 11.27
N ALA A 159 6.22 -3.98 11.63
CA ALA A 159 5.09 -3.66 10.76
C ALA A 159 4.96 -2.15 10.49
N VAL A 160 5.10 -1.31 11.51
CA VAL A 160 5.13 0.15 11.36
C VAL A 160 6.30 0.57 10.47
N PHE A 161 7.48 -0.01 10.69
CA PHE A 161 8.66 0.28 9.88
C PHE A 161 8.44 -0.06 8.41
N HIS A 162 8.04 -1.29 8.09
CA HIS A 162 7.95 -1.74 6.69
C HIS A 162 6.76 -1.16 5.93
N ASN A 163 5.60 -1.03 6.57
CA ASN A 163 4.40 -0.58 5.87
C ASN A 163 4.27 0.94 5.84
N LEU A 164 4.71 1.65 6.90
CA LEU A 164 4.56 3.11 6.99
C LEU A 164 5.83 3.89 6.69
N LYS A 165 6.96 3.25 6.30
CA LYS A 165 8.18 4.00 5.97
C LYS A 165 7.97 4.91 4.76
N PRO A 166 8.36 6.21 4.85
CA PRO A 166 8.11 7.18 3.79
C PRO A 166 8.79 6.85 2.45
N SER A 167 9.92 6.16 2.46
CA SER A 167 10.62 5.75 1.23
C SER A 167 9.82 4.81 0.32
N ASN A 168 8.68 4.27 0.79
CA ASN A 168 7.74 3.56 -0.06
C ASN A 168 7.17 4.45 -1.17
N VAL A 169 7.06 5.76 -0.91
CA VAL A 169 6.54 6.78 -1.85
C VAL A 169 7.59 7.84 -2.20
N PHE A 170 8.33 8.32 -1.21
CA PHE A 170 9.28 9.44 -1.36
C PHE A 170 10.69 8.90 -1.61
N LYS A 171 11.03 8.68 -2.88
CA LYS A 171 12.36 8.22 -3.30
C LYS A 171 13.19 9.42 -3.76
N THR A 172 13.69 10.19 -2.80
CA THR A 172 14.41 11.44 -3.04
C THR A 172 15.71 11.52 -2.24
N PRO A 173 16.70 12.35 -2.68
CA PRO A 173 17.92 12.59 -1.91
C PRO A 173 17.66 13.14 -0.51
N GLU A 174 16.62 13.97 -0.33
CA GLU A 174 16.22 14.53 0.96
C GLU A 174 15.75 13.42 1.90
N MET A 175 15.00 12.44 1.37
CA MET A 175 14.58 11.27 2.15
C MET A 175 15.78 10.43 2.61
N LEU A 176 16.76 10.25 1.71
CA LEU A 176 18.01 9.55 2.05
C LEU A 176 18.77 10.27 3.16
N ALA A 177 18.86 11.59 3.10
CA ALA A 177 19.50 12.41 4.15
C ALA A 177 18.77 12.26 5.50
N LYS A 178 17.43 12.29 5.51
CA LYS A 178 16.63 12.06 6.73
C LYS A 178 16.89 10.69 7.35
N TYR A 179 17.00 9.62 6.54
CA TYR A 179 17.33 8.27 7.05
C TYR A 179 18.73 8.21 7.64
N LYS A 180 19.75 8.80 7.01
CA LYS A 180 21.12 8.86 7.54
C LYS A 180 21.15 9.62 8.88
N THR A 181 20.49 10.77 8.96
CA THR A 181 20.36 11.53 10.21
C THR A 181 19.64 10.75 11.32
N LEU A 182 18.59 9.97 10.96
CA LEU A 182 17.93 9.12 11.94
C LEU A 182 18.87 8.01 12.43
N GLN A 183 19.63 7.38 11.54
CA GLN A 183 20.56 6.31 11.88
C GLN A 183 21.62 6.77 12.88
N GLU A 184 22.11 8.02 12.77
CA GLU A 184 23.07 8.62 13.72
C GLU A 184 22.48 8.82 15.13
N LYS A 185 21.16 9.02 15.22
CA LYS A 185 20.46 9.21 16.50
C LYS A 185 20.13 7.92 17.24
N ILE A 186 20.30 6.75 16.58
CA ILE A 186 19.97 5.46 17.18
C ILE A 186 21.12 4.98 18.07
N GLY A 187 20.79 4.73 19.33
CA GLY A 187 21.72 4.17 20.30
C GLY A 187 22.07 2.69 20.02
N ASP A 188 23.12 2.23 20.67
CA ASP A 188 23.61 0.83 20.52
C ASP A 188 22.64 -0.19 21.13
N ASP A 189 21.69 0.23 21.94
CA ASP A 189 20.60 -0.58 22.48
C ASP A 189 19.55 -0.97 21.43
N GLN A 190 19.51 -0.27 20.28
CA GLN A 190 18.55 -0.51 19.19
C GLN A 190 19.20 -1.05 17.91
N LYS A 191 20.12 -1.99 18.05
CA LYS A 191 20.87 -2.59 16.92
C LYS A 191 19.99 -3.10 15.78
N TYR A 192 18.81 -3.62 16.11
CA TYR A 192 17.89 -4.14 15.11
C TYR A 192 17.28 -3.04 14.23
N LEU A 193 16.81 -1.94 14.82
CA LEU A 193 16.33 -0.78 14.07
C LEU A 193 17.46 -0.19 13.22
N LYS A 194 18.67 -0.12 13.75
CA LYS A 194 19.86 0.35 13.02
C LYS A 194 20.13 -0.48 11.76
N LYS A 195 19.97 -1.82 11.86
CA LYS A 195 20.09 -2.72 10.71
C LYS A 195 19.01 -2.46 9.67
N LEU A 196 17.73 -2.39 10.07
CA LEU A 196 16.61 -2.11 9.16
C LEU A 196 16.78 -0.78 8.41
N LEU A 197 17.33 0.23 9.09
CA LEU A 197 17.65 1.51 8.48
C LEU A 197 18.81 1.41 7.50
N SER A 198 19.88 0.67 7.82
CA SER A 198 20.98 0.41 6.88
C SER A 198 20.47 -0.22 5.59
N ASP A 199 19.66 -1.28 5.71
CA ASP A 199 19.06 -1.96 4.54
C ASP A 199 18.18 -0.99 3.72
N SER A 200 17.45 -0.09 4.39
CA SER A 200 16.59 0.90 3.71
C SER A 200 17.39 2.01 3.04
N ILE A 201 18.51 2.45 3.63
CA ILE A 201 19.44 3.42 3.05
C ILE A 201 20.08 2.84 1.79
N GLU A 202 20.64 1.62 1.86
CA GLU A 202 21.25 0.94 0.72
C GLU A 202 20.26 0.78 -0.45
N ASN A 203 19.03 0.34 -0.15
CA ASN A 203 17.98 0.22 -1.16
C ASN A 203 17.61 1.57 -1.80
N LEU A 204 17.51 2.64 -1.00
CA LEU A 204 17.16 3.95 -1.51
C LEU A 204 18.30 4.55 -2.35
N GLU A 205 19.55 4.36 -1.95
CA GLU A 205 20.73 4.75 -2.74
C GLU A 205 20.75 4.04 -4.10
N ALA A 206 20.48 2.73 -4.12
CA ALA A 206 20.39 1.97 -5.37
C ALA A 206 19.29 2.49 -6.30
N VAL A 207 18.11 2.79 -5.76
CA VAL A 207 16.99 3.34 -6.54
C VAL A 207 17.31 4.73 -7.08
N LEU A 208 17.89 5.62 -6.27
CA LEU A 208 18.27 6.96 -6.70
C LEU A 208 19.31 6.91 -7.83
N LYS A 209 20.29 6.02 -7.72
CA LYS A 209 21.28 5.81 -8.79
C LYS A 209 20.62 5.33 -10.10
N GLN A 210 19.63 4.44 -10.02
CA GLN A 210 18.89 4.01 -11.21
C GLN A 210 18.09 5.17 -11.84
N ILE A 211 17.45 6.00 -11.03
CA ILE A 211 16.73 7.19 -11.51
C ILE A 211 17.67 8.15 -12.25
N GLU A 212 18.86 8.42 -11.68
CA GLU A 212 19.87 9.27 -12.33
C GLU A 212 20.35 8.72 -13.68
N LEU A 213 20.54 7.39 -13.78
CA LEU A 213 20.94 6.74 -15.04
C LEU A 213 19.86 6.90 -16.10
N VAL A 214 18.59 6.63 -15.77
CA VAL A 214 17.47 6.78 -16.73
C VAL A 214 17.32 8.25 -17.18
N GLN A 215 17.53 9.22 -16.29
CA GLN A 215 17.43 10.63 -16.63
C GLN A 215 18.57 11.13 -17.55
N LYS A 216 19.72 10.46 -17.54
CA LYS A 216 20.85 10.81 -18.43
C LYS A 216 20.68 10.25 -19.84
N ASP A 217 19.87 9.22 -20.00
CA ASP A 217 19.63 8.55 -21.28
C ASP A 217 18.38 9.11 -22.02
N LEU A 218 17.66 10.07 -21.43
CA LEU A 218 16.53 10.82 -22.01
C LEU A 218 16.93 12.20 -22.47
#